data_4a1536b439d011f2ec7d1bf64e2cd966
#
_entry.id   4a1536b439d011f2ec7d1bf64e2cd966
#
_cell.length_a   1.000
_cell.length_b   1.000
_cell.length_c   1.000
_cell.angle_alpha   90.00
_cell.angle_beta   90.00
_cell.angle_gamma   90.00
#
_symmetry.space_group_name_H-M   'P 1'
#
loop_
_entity.id
_entity.type
_entity.pdbx_description
1 polymer ?
#
loop_
_entity_poly.entity_id
_entity_poly.type
_entity_poly.pdbx_seq_one_letter_code
_entity_poly.pdbx_strand_id
1 'polypeptide(L)'
;MDKQDVLFVLSVDTEEEWEWSNDFPETDCSVKNIEKLPAFQEFCESLGIKPTYFVDYAVANDTFSSDVLRTFASKKRAEIGAHLHPWCNPPFFGKTDEAKSHVVNL
;
A
#
# COMPACT_ATOMS: atom_id res chain seq x y z
N MET A 1 29.99 25.92 10.73
CA MET A 1 28.71 25.65 11.42
C MET A 1 28.07 24.43 10.76
N ASP A 2 27.92 23.40 11.54
CA ASP A 2 27.35 22.15 11.05
C ASP A 2 25.85 22.34 10.79
N LYS A 3 25.45 22.10 9.55
CA LYS A 3 24.03 22.05 9.23
C LYS A 3 23.49 20.67 9.60
N GLN A 4 22.46 20.64 10.42
CA GLN A 4 21.73 19.42 10.61
C GLN A 4 20.83 19.21 9.40
N ASP A 5 21.03 18.09 8.73
CA ASP A 5 20.14 17.69 7.65
C ASP A 5 18.79 17.22 8.23
N VAL A 6 17.73 17.82 7.75
CA VAL A 6 16.38 17.38 8.08
C VAL A 6 15.93 16.40 7.01
N LEU A 7 15.61 15.18 7.44
CA LEU A 7 15.09 14.15 6.55
C LEU A 7 13.57 14.17 6.60
N PHE A 8 12.96 14.18 5.43
CA PHE A 8 11.52 14.04 5.28
C PHE A 8 11.22 12.69 4.66
N VAL A 9 10.34 11.92 5.30
CA VAL A 9 9.92 10.61 4.82
C VAL A 9 8.41 10.64 4.64
N LEU A 10 7.95 10.27 3.46
CA LEU A 10 6.53 10.10 3.16
C LEU A 10 6.27 8.63 2.88
N SER A 11 5.49 8.01 3.73
CA SER A 11 5.02 6.65 3.52
C SER A 11 3.52 6.65 3.29
N VAL A 12 3.07 5.74 2.43
CA VAL A 12 1.67 5.62 2.04
C VAL A 12 1.26 4.16 2.19
N ASP A 13 0.31 3.91 3.08
CA ASP A 13 -0.31 2.59 3.16
C ASP A 13 -1.13 2.40 1.88
N THR A 14 -0.72 1.42 1.09
CA THR A 14 -1.23 1.20 -0.27
C THR A 14 -1.98 -0.11 -0.29
N GLU A 15 -3.28 -0.01 -0.13
CA GLU A 15 -4.11 -1.13 0.26
C GLU A 15 -5.47 -1.08 -0.43
N GLU A 16 -6.27 -2.14 -0.24
CA GLU A 16 -7.61 -2.23 -0.78
C GLU A 16 -8.54 -1.17 -0.20
N GLU A 17 -9.59 -0.86 -0.95
CA GLU A 17 -10.69 -0.02 -0.48
C GLU A 17 -11.50 -0.78 0.57
N TRP A 18 -11.74 -0.16 1.71
CA TRP A 18 -12.52 -0.75 2.78
C TRP A 18 -13.24 0.31 3.59
N GLU A 19 -14.52 0.06 3.83
CA GLU A 19 -15.32 0.88 4.75
C GLU A 19 -15.15 0.35 6.17
N TRP A 20 -14.44 1.09 7.00
CA TRP A 20 -14.07 0.68 8.36
C TRP A 20 -15.25 0.43 9.29
N SER A 21 -16.45 0.92 8.94
CA SER A 21 -17.69 0.64 9.69
C SER A 21 -18.32 -0.71 9.32
N ASN A 22 -17.84 -1.37 8.28
CA ASN A 22 -18.32 -2.65 7.81
C ASN A 22 -17.47 -3.82 8.33
N ASP A 23 -17.97 -5.05 8.13
CA ASP A 23 -17.20 -6.26 8.42
C ASP A 23 -15.94 -6.33 7.56
N PHE A 24 -14.94 -7.08 8.05
CA PHE A 24 -13.69 -7.28 7.28
C PHE A 24 -13.99 -7.98 5.95
N PRO A 25 -13.46 -7.45 4.83
CA PRO A 25 -13.61 -8.10 3.54
C PRO A 25 -12.77 -9.38 3.50
N GLU A 26 -13.40 -10.51 3.20
CA GLU A 26 -12.71 -11.80 3.09
C GLU A 26 -12.33 -12.10 1.64
N THR A 27 -13.10 -11.56 0.72
CA THR A 27 -12.91 -11.70 -0.72
C THR A 27 -13.22 -10.36 -1.37
N ASP A 28 -12.85 -10.22 -2.62
CA ASP A 28 -13.25 -9.06 -3.42
C ASP A 28 -12.72 -7.73 -2.87
N CYS A 29 -11.46 -7.72 -2.50
CA CYS A 29 -10.79 -6.50 -2.03
C CYS A 29 -10.52 -5.57 -3.20
N SER A 30 -11.44 -4.62 -3.46
CA SER A 30 -11.29 -3.66 -4.55
C SER A 30 -10.05 -2.79 -4.37
N VAL A 31 -9.32 -2.60 -5.47
CA VAL A 31 -8.13 -1.73 -5.50
C VAL A 31 -8.25 -0.62 -6.54
N LYS A 32 -9.47 -0.20 -6.85
CA LYS A 32 -9.72 0.87 -7.82
C LYS A 32 -9.11 2.20 -7.40
N ASN A 33 -8.93 2.41 -6.10
CA ASN A 33 -8.25 3.59 -5.55
C ASN A 33 -6.85 3.78 -6.13
N ILE A 34 -6.19 2.70 -6.57
CA ILE A 34 -4.85 2.76 -7.14
C ILE A 34 -4.81 3.55 -8.45
N GLU A 35 -5.94 3.69 -9.13
CA GLU A 35 -6.03 4.52 -10.33
C GLU A 35 -5.65 5.98 -10.07
N LYS A 36 -5.71 6.43 -8.82
CA LYS A 36 -5.36 7.78 -8.41
C LYS A 36 -3.87 7.95 -8.08
N LEU A 37 -3.13 6.86 -7.94
CA LEU A 37 -1.73 6.93 -7.57
C LEU A 37 -0.85 7.67 -8.58
N PRO A 38 -1.03 7.52 -9.91
CA PRO A 38 -0.20 8.26 -10.85
C PRO A 38 -0.25 9.77 -10.65
N ALA A 39 -1.43 10.33 -10.38
CA ALA A 39 -1.56 11.77 -10.11
C ALA A 39 -0.89 12.16 -8.78
N PHE A 40 -1.03 11.34 -7.75
CA PHE A 40 -0.36 11.55 -6.47
C PHE A 40 1.16 11.49 -6.62
N GLN A 41 1.66 10.50 -7.36
CA GLN A 41 3.09 10.35 -7.63
C GLN A 41 3.64 11.57 -8.35
N GLU A 42 2.94 12.05 -9.36
CA GLU A 42 3.33 13.25 -10.09
C GLU A 42 3.41 14.48 -9.18
N PHE A 43 2.45 14.62 -8.28
CA PHE A 43 2.45 15.69 -7.28
C PHE A 43 3.69 15.57 -6.37
N CYS A 44 4.01 14.39 -5.88
CA CYS A 44 5.20 14.17 -5.07
C CYS A 44 6.48 14.53 -5.83
N GLU A 45 6.57 14.10 -7.08
CA GLU A 45 7.72 14.40 -7.92
C GLU A 45 7.89 15.90 -8.15
N SER A 46 6.79 16.64 -8.27
CA SER A 46 6.84 18.09 -8.44
C SER A 46 7.42 18.80 -7.21
N LEU A 47 7.34 18.17 -6.06
CA LEU A 47 7.90 18.68 -4.80
C LEU A 47 9.27 18.09 -4.46
N GLY A 48 9.82 17.25 -5.32
CA GLY A 48 11.08 16.56 -5.06
C GLY A 48 10.97 15.46 -3.99
N ILE A 49 9.77 14.95 -3.76
CA ILE A 49 9.50 13.91 -2.77
C ILE A 49 9.50 12.55 -3.45
N LYS A 50 10.20 11.60 -2.83
CA LYS A 50 10.22 10.20 -3.23
C LYS A 50 9.41 9.39 -2.21
N PRO A 51 8.14 9.05 -2.51
CA PRO A 51 7.32 8.32 -1.54
C PRO A 51 7.73 6.86 -1.41
N THR A 52 7.42 6.27 -0.26
CA THR A 52 7.49 4.83 -0.02
C THR A 52 6.07 4.30 0.06
N TYR A 53 5.72 3.37 -0.82
CA TYR A 53 4.42 2.72 -0.81
C TYR A 53 4.53 1.39 -0.08
N PHE A 54 3.80 1.26 1.03
CA PHE A 54 3.66 0.00 1.74
C PHE A 54 2.47 -0.76 1.15
N VAL A 55 2.77 -1.81 0.41
CA VAL A 55 1.83 -2.49 -0.48
C VAL A 55 1.35 -3.78 0.17
N ASP A 56 0.03 -3.95 0.23
CA ASP A 56 -0.56 -5.19 0.71
C ASP A 56 -0.75 -6.22 -0.41
N TYR A 57 -1.23 -7.41 -0.05
CA TYR A 57 -1.41 -8.49 -1.00
C TYR A 57 -2.42 -8.15 -2.10
N ALA A 58 -3.54 -7.52 -1.75
CA ALA A 58 -4.59 -7.19 -2.71
C ALA A 58 -4.07 -6.29 -3.83
N VAL A 59 -3.28 -5.29 -3.49
CA VAL A 59 -2.67 -4.38 -4.45
C VAL A 59 -1.58 -5.08 -5.26
N ALA A 60 -0.71 -5.83 -4.60
CA ALA A 60 0.39 -6.54 -5.26
C ALA A 60 -0.12 -7.59 -6.27
N ASN A 61 -1.25 -8.21 -5.96
CA ASN A 61 -1.85 -9.26 -6.78
C ASN A 61 -2.68 -8.73 -7.95
N ASP A 62 -2.95 -7.43 -7.99
CA ASP A 62 -3.69 -6.79 -9.08
C ASP A 62 -2.73 -6.33 -10.17
N THR A 63 -2.97 -6.77 -11.40
CA THR A 63 -2.06 -6.51 -12.53
C THR A 63 -1.88 -5.02 -12.79
N PHE A 64 -2.95 -4.26 -12.83
CA PHE A 64 -2.87 -2.81 -13.06
C PHE A 64 -2.07 -2.12 -11.96
N SER A 65 -2.39 -2.41 -10.70
CA SER A 65 -1.75 -1.80 -9.55
C SER A 65 -0.26 -2.12 -9.49
N SER A 66 0.10 -3.39 -9.70
CA SER A 66 1.50 -3.79 -9.67
C SER A 66 2.30 -3.18 -10.82
N ASP A 67 1.70 -3.02 -11.99
CA ASP A 67 2.36 -2.36 -13.12
C ASP A 67 2.61 -0.88 -12.85
N VAL A 68 1.65 -0.18 -12.27
CA VAL A 68 1.79 1.23 -11.88
C VAL A 68 2.94 1.39 -10.89
N LEU A 69 2.94 0.60 -9.82
CA LEU A 69 3.97 0.66 -8.79
C LEU A 69 5.35 0.26 -9.31
N ARG A 70 5.41 -0.76 -10.15
CA ARG A 70 6.66 -1.19 -10.78
C ARG A 70 7.25 -0.09 -11.65
N THR A 71 6.41 0.66 -12.36
CA THR A 71 6.85 1.80 -13.17
C THR A 71 7.53 2.86 -12.32
N PHE A 72 6.94 3.19 -11.16
CA PHE A 72 7.55 4.17 -10.25
C PHE A 72 8.89 3.66 -9.70
N ALA A 73 8.92 2.42 -9.25
CA ALA A 73 10.10 1.82 -8.64
C ALA A 73 11.26 1.66 -9.64
N SER A 74 10.95 1.23 -10.88
CA SER A 74 11.98 0.99 -11.90
C SER A 74 12.71 2.28 -12.31
N LYS A 75 12.04 3.41 -12.20
CA LYS A 75 12.63 4.73 -12.47
C LYS A 75 13.23 5.36 -11.22
N LYS A 76 13.28 4.63 -10.11
CA LYS A 76 13.78 5.11 -8.80
C LYS A 76 13.03 6.34 -8.27
N ARG A 77 11.76 6.47 -8.61
CA ARG A 77 10.90 7.58 -8.19
C ARG A 77 10.10 7.27 -6.94
N ALA A 78 10.06 6.01 -6.53
CA ALA A 78 9.40 5.55 -5.33
C ALA A 78 10.10 4.31 -4.79
N GLU A 79 9.88 4.02 -3.52
CA GLU A 79 10.27 2.78 -2.89
C GLU A 79 9.04 1.96 -2.58
N ILE A 80 9.17 0.64 -2.60
CA ILE A 80 8.08 -0.29 -2.33
C ILE A 80 8.42 -1.08 -1.09
N GLY A 81 7.54 -1.05 -0.11
CA GLY A 81 7.61 -1.87 1.09
C GLY A 81 6.41 -2.80 1.21
N ALA A 82 6.43 -3.68 2.17
CA ALA A 82 5.34 -4.61 2.42
C ALA A 82 4.41 -4.10 3.53
N HIS A 83 3.11 -4.33 3.35
CA HIS A 83 2.07 -4.03 4.30
C HIS A 83 1.12 -5.24 4.39
N LEU A 84 0.79 -5.68 5.58
CA LEU A 84 0.04 -6.91 5.76
C LEU A 84 -1.35 -6.64 6.32
N HIS A 85 -2.35 -7.08 5.56
CA HIS A 85 -3.73 -7.18 6.03
C HIS A 85 -4.11 -8.67 6.09
N PRO A 86 -4.16 -9.29 7.28
CA PRO A 86 -4.39 -10.73 7.39
C PRO A 86 -5.69 -11.21 6.72
N TRP A 87 -6.72 -10.39 6.69
CA TRP A 87 -8.00 -10.72 6.08
C TRP A 87 -7.95 -10.78 4.54
N CYS A 88 -7.00 -10.09 3.92
CA CYS A 88 -6.81 -10.06 2.46
C CYS A 88 -5.57 -10.81 2.01
N ASN A 89 -4.83 -11.44 2.93
CA ASN A 89 -3.57 -12.10 2.62
C ASN A 89 -3.67 -13.60 2.87
N PRO A 90 -3.43 -14.45 1.86
CA PRO A 90 -3.41 -15.89 2.09
C PRO A 90 -2.24 -16.31 2.99
N PRO A 91 -2.34 -17.43 3.71
CA PRO A 91 -3.45 -18.37 3.71
C PRO A 91 -4.64 -17.89 4.55
N PHE A 92 -5.86 -18.26 4.13
CA PHE A 92 -7.08 -17.88 4.81
C PHE A 92 -7.57 -19.02 5.73
N PHE A 93 -7.74 -18.71 7.01
CA PHE A 93 -8.21 -19.68 8.03
C PHE A 93 -9.50 -19.18 8.69
N GLY A 94 -10.62 -19.49 8.06
CA GLY A 94 -11.93 -19.11 8.56
C GLY A 94 -12.21 -17.62 8.44
N LYS A 95 -13.27 -17.19 9.15
CA LYS A 95 -13.70 -15.78 9.09
C LYS A 95 -12.79 -14.90 9.91
N THR A 96 -12.40 -13.77 9.35
CA THR A 96 -11.64 -12.75 10.04
C THR A 96 -12.56 -11.91 10.91
N ASP A 97 -12.22 -11.78 12.19
CA ASP A 97 -12.85 -10.87 13.12
C ASP A 97 -11.81 -9.86 13.65
N GLU A 98 -12.23 -8.98 14.55
CA GLU A 98 -11.36 -7.97 15.11
C GLU A 98 -10.11 -8.56 15.78
N ALA A 99 -10.28 -9.68 16.50
CA ALA A 99 -9.15 -10.34 17.14
C ALA A 99 -8.16 -10.91 16.13
N LYS A 100 -8.66 -11.51 15.04
CA LYS A 100 -7.82 -12.09 13.99
C LYS A 100 -7.19 -11.04 13.07
N SER A 101 -7.72 -9.84 13.03
CA SER A 101 -7.17 -8.78 12.18
C SER A 101 -5.74 -8.40 12.55
N HIS A 102 -5.33 -8.72 13.77
CA HIS A 102 -3.98 -8.45 14.27
C HIS A 102 -3.09 -9.69 14.29
N VAL A 103 -3.57 -10.83 13.79
CA VAL A 103 -2.82 -12.08 13.79
C VAL A 103 -2.17 -12.29 12.43
N VAL A 104 -0.88 -12.52 12.45
CA VAL A 104 -0.11 -12.90 11.28
C VAL A 104 0.03 -14.42 11.28
N ASN A 105 -0.55 -15.08 10.28
CA ASN A 105 -0.40 -16.53 10.09
C ASN A 105 0.85 -16.77 9.25
N LEU A 106 1.91 -17.08 9.95
CA LEU A 106 3.18 -17.44 9.31
C LEU A 106 3.25 -18.93 9.05
#